data_de03ee93c5a2f1b6f41fda582d1ab77c
#
_entry.id   de03ee93c5a2f1b6f41fda582d1ab77c
#
_cell.length_a   1.000
_cell.length_b   1.000
_cell.length_c   1.000
_cell.angle_alpha   90.00
_cell.angle_beta   90.00
_cell.angle_gamma   90.00
#
_symmetry.space_group_name_H-M   'P 1'
#
loop_
_entity.id
_entity.type
_entity.pdbx_description
1 polymer ?
#
loop_
_entity_poly.entity_id
_entity_poly.type
_entity_poly.pdbx_seq_one_letter_code
_entity_poly.pdbx_strand_id
1 'polypeptide(L)'
;MQTKPLVSRTKAYLKARQKIVRGAMRELKLNGLLLTHPADLAYLTNFTGEDSVGLITENDFFLVTDFRYKEQADLEAGWLKVAIREAKMAETLAETIVASKATRLGFEANFTTVGQIDSLERALAALKDKPRSEGGNGRAGHPAAPVELIGLEDVMANIRKVKDDHEIDLIRKSVAVAEEAFEAIRSEIKVGQTENYLAGLLLLELRSRGASGSSFPVIVAAGANSSLPHYRPGESLVQRDQPLLIDWGAVTKGYCSDLTRTLMIGRISPRIKQAYKVALEAQEAAIRFLRPGVTTLQADRVARDVVERAGFGKEFGHGLGHGIGRDIHELPFMRKIGGEEELRPGMILTVEPGIYLPGEGGVRIEDDVLITHSGSEVLSSLDRTFEGCHME
;
A
#
# COMPACT_ATOMS: atom_id res chain seq x y z
N MET A 1 -30.06 -6.80 10.23
CA MET A 1 -28.85 -6.45 11.00
C MET A 1 -28.08 -5.44 10.16
N GLN A 2 -27.93 -4.21 10.62
CA GLN A 2 -27.08 -3.23 9.95
C GLN A 2 -25.63 -3.71 10.12
N THR A 3 -24.98 -4.05 9.03
CA THR A 3 -23.56 -4.34 9.01
C THR A 3 -22.80 -3.09 9.45
N LYS A 4 -22.12 -3.15 10.60
CA LYS A 4 -21.24 -2.05 11.02
C LYS A 4 -20.17 -1.85 9.94
N PRO A 5 -19.84 -0.61 9.57
CA PRO A 5 -18.80 -0.34 8.58
C PRO A 5 -17.49 -1.00 9.03
N LEU A 6 -16.76 -1.56 8.06
CA LEU A 6 -15.51 -2.31 8.25
C LEU A 6 -14.44 -1.52 9.02
N VAL A 7 -14.48 -0.18 8.97
CA VAL A 7 -13.56 0.71 9.69
C VAL A 7 -14.33 1.91 10.24
N SER A 8 -14.60 1.94 11.53
CA SER A 8 -15.28 3.10 12.13
C SER A 8 -14.29 4.00 12.87
N ARG A 9 -13.51 4.80 12.15
CA ARG A 9 -12.80 5.93 12.76
C ARG A 9 -13.80 7.04 13.04
N THR A 10 -13.61 7.74 14.17
CA THR A 10 -14.53 8.81 14.54
C THR A 10 -14.45 9.98 13.55
N LYS A 11 -15.55 10.69 13.37
CA LYS A 11 -15.59 11.92 12.54
C LYS A 11 -14.55 12.96 12.99
N ALA A 12 -14.29 13.07 14.28
CA ALA A 12 -13.26 13.97 14.82
C ALA A 12 -11.86 13.60 14.33
N TYR A 13 -11.52 12.32 14.36
CA TYR A 13 -10.26 11.79 13.86
C TYR A 13 -10.08 12.06 12.36
N LEU A 14 -11.10 11.79 11.55
CA LEU A 14 -11.06 12.06 10.11
C LEU A 14 -10.93 13.54 9.78
N LYS A 15 -11.63 14.41 10.53
CA LYS A 15 -11.49 15.87 10.39
C LYS A 15 -10.09 16.37 10.74
N ALA A 16 -9.42 15.76 11.72
CA ALA A 16 -8.04 16.09 12.05
C ALA A 16 -7.09 15.77 10.86
N ARG A 17 -7.27 14.61 10.20
CA ARG A 17 -6.54 14.26 8.98
C ARG A 17 -6.82 15.21 7.82
N GLN A 18 -8.08 15.56 7.60
CA GLN A 18 -8.45 16.55 6.58
C GLN A 18 -7.81 17.92 6.85
N LYS A 19 -7.61 18.29 8.13
CA LYS A 19 -6.89 19.54 8.49
C LYS A 19 -5.42 19.49 8.05
N ILE A 20 -4.76 18.35 8.14
CA ILE A 20 -3.38 18.15 7.64
C ILE A 20 -3.33 18.37 6.12
N VAL A 21 -4.23 17.71 5.38
CA VAL A 21 -4.33 17.89 3.91
C VAL A 21 -4.57 19.34 3.54
N ARG A 22 -5.47 20.04 4.24
CA ARG A 22 -5.71 21.48 4.02
C ARG A 22 -4.47 22.33 4.33
N GLY A 23 -3.62 21.89 5.26
CA GLY A 23 -2.31 22.49 5.51
C GLY A 23 -1.42 22.43 4.26
N ALA A 24 -1.24 21.22 3.73
CA ALA A 24 -0.47 21.00 2.50
C ALA A 24 -1.04 21.77 1.29
N MET A 25 -2.37 21.79 1.14
CA MET A 25 -3.02 22.59 0.10
C MET A 25 -2.66 24.08 0.17
N ARG A 26 -2.63 24.66 1.38
CA ARG A 26 -2.25 26.09 1.55
C ARG A 26 -0.79 26.36 1.17
N GLU A 27 0.13 25.46 1.56
CA GLU A 27 1.54 25.55 1.18
C GLU A 27 1.73 25.52 -0.34
N LEU A 28 0.93 24.68 -1.03
CA LEU A 28 0.91 24.54 -2.48
C LEU A 28 0.05 25.62 -3.19
N LYS A 29 -0.55 26.55 -2.42
CA LYS A 29 -1.45 27.59 -2.93
C LYS A 29 -2.65 27.06 -3.71
N LEU A 30 -3.19 25.93 -3.27
CA LEU A 30 -4.38 25.29 -3.81
C LEU A 30 -5.60 25.66 -2.98
N ASN A 31 -6.76 25.78 -3.62
CA ASN A 31 -8.06 25.89 -2.93
C ASN A 31 -8.96 24.68 -3.11
N GLY A 32 -8.46 23.62 -3.78
CA GLY A 32 -9.06 22.32 -3.86
C GLY A 32 -8.04 21.24 -4.20
N LEU A 33 -8.32 20.00 -3.79
CA LEU A 33 -7.53 18.81 -4.15
C LEU A 33 -8.50 17.70 -4.53
N LEU A 34 -8.28 17.12 -5.71
CA LEU A 34 -9.00 15.94 -6.20
C LEU A 34 -8.30 14.68 -5.69
N LEU A 35 -9.09 13.76 -5.17
CA LEU A 35 -8.67 12.48 -4.64
C LEU A 35 -9.31 11.38 -5.48
N THR A 36 -8.55 10.79 -6.36
CA THR A 36 -8.99 9.70 -7.26
C THR A 36 -8.57 8.32 -6.77
N HIS A 37 -7.62 8.26 -5.83
CA HIS A 37 -7.11 7.02 -5.27
C HIS A 37 -7.99 6.52 -4.12
N PRO A 38 -8.53 5.27 -4.17
CA PRO A 38 -9.44 4.75 -3.16
C PRO A 38 -8.84 4.72 -1.74
N ALA A 39 -7.53 4.44 -1.62
CA ALA A 39 -6.85 4.43 -0.32
C ALA A 39 -6.86 5.80 0.35
N ASP A 40 -6.71 6.89 -0.42
CA ASP A 40 -6.76 8.27 0.09
C ASP A 40 -8.17 8.68 0.51
N LEU A 41 -9.17 8.29 -0.28
CA LEU A 41 -10.58 8.48 0.08
C LEU A 41 -10.89 7.80 1.41
N ALA A 42 -10.56 6.52 1.52
CA ALA A 42 -10.80 5.77 2.74
C ALA A 42 -9.98 6.32 3.93
N TYR A 43 -8.76 6.82 3.70
CA TYR A 43 -7.92 7.46 4.71
C TYR A 43 -8.57 8.69 5.31
N LEU A 44 -9.26 9.51 4.51
CA LEU A 44 -9.84 10.79 4.92
C LEU A 44 -11.32 10.73 5.30
N THR A 45 -12.04 9.63 4.95
CA THR A 45 -13.50 9.62 5.03
C THR A 45 -14.11 8.36 5.65
N ASN A 46 -13.38 7.26 5.74
CA ASN A 46 -13.83 5.88 5.94
C ASN A 46 -14.58 5.27 4.75
N PHE A 47 -14.83 6.00 3.68
CA PHE A 47 -15.52 5.47 2.52
C PHE A 47 -14.65 4.43 1.82
N THR A 48 -15.20 3.24 1.61
CA THR A 48 -14.48 2.08 1.04
C THR A 48 -14.99 1.67 -0.33
N GLY A 49 -15.91 2.46 -0.92
CA GLY A 49 -16.39 2.23 -2.28
C GLY A 49 -15.36 2.60 -3.34
N GLU A 50 -15.41 1.88 -4.44
CA GLU A 50 -14.62 2.13 -5.65
C GLU A 50 -15.32 3.15 -6.57
N ASP A 51 -14.79 3.43 -7.75
CA ASP A 51 -15.41 4.33 -8.76
C ASP A 51 -15.92 5.68 -8.20
N SER A 52 -15.15 6.26 -7.30
CA SER A 52 -15.52 7.48 -6.60
C SER A 52 -14.39 8.50 -6.62
N VAL A 53 -14.74 9.77 -6.54
CA VAL A 53 -13.78 10.89 -6.49
C VAL A 53 -14.10 11.78 -5.31
N GLY A 54 -13.10 12.14 -4.53
CA GLY A 54 -13.18 13.15 -3.50
C GLY A 54 -12.74 14.52 -4.02
N LEU A 55 -13.42 15.56 -3.58
CA LEU A 55 -12.96 16.94 -3.72
C LEU A 55 -12.89 17.56 -2.32
N ILE A 56 -11.71 17.75 -1.80
CA ILE A 56 -11.48 18.50 -0.57
C ILE A 56 -11.18 19.96 -0.91
N THR A 57 -11.89 20.87 -0.27
CA THR A 57 -11.65 22.31 -0.35
C THR A 57 -11.30 22.87 1.02
N GLU A 58 -11.06 24.16 1.15
CA GLU A 58 -10.76 24.78 2.43
C GLU A 58 -11.82 24.48 3.50
N ASN A 59 -13.11 24.51 3.13
CA ASN A 59 -14.22 24.39 4.07
C ASN A 59 -14.99 23.07 3.96
N ASP A 60 -15.01 22.44 2.79
CA ASP A 60 -15.88 21.32 2.47
C ASP A 60 -15.11 20.07 2.05
N PHE A 61 -15.80 18.96 2.08
CA PHE A 61 -15.40 17.72 1.42
C PHE A 61 -16.60 17.16 0.66
N PHE A 62 -16.45 17.02 -0.65
CA PHE A 62 -17.42 16.40 -1.53
C PHE A 62 -16.99 15.00 -1.89
N LEU A 63 -17.91 14.04 -1.83
CA LEU A 63 -17.74 12.68 -2.34
C LEU A 63 -18.65 12.53 -3.57
N VAL A 64 -18.06 12.37 -4.74
CA VAL A 64 -18.79 12.08 -5.98
C VAL A 64 -18.72 10.59 -6.23
N THR A 65 -19.87 9.94 -6.28
CA THR A 65 -19.99 8.49 -6.50
C THR A 65 -21.22 8.18 -7.34
N ASP A 66 -21.60 6.92 -7.53
CA ASP A 66 -22.77 6.54 -8.27
C ASP A 66 -23.81 5.76 -7.44
N PHE A 67 -24.91 5.39 -8.11
CA PHE A 67 -26.03 4.70 -7.49
C PHE A 67 -25.63 3.41 -6.76
N ARG A 68 -24.63 2.68 -7.24
CA ARG A 68 -24.16 1.41 -6.66
C ARG A 68 -23.65 1.60 -5.23
N TYR A 69 -23.12 2.77 -4.93
CA TYR A 69 -22.49 3.11 -3.65
C TYR A 69 -23.33 4.07 -2.79
N LYS A 70 -24.57 4.41 -3.20
CA LYS A 70 -25.40 5.39 -2.49
C LYS A 70 -25.61 5.02 -1.03
N GLU A 71 -26.10 3.80 -0.75
CA GLU A 71 -26.35 3.33 0.61
C GLU A 71 -25.04 3.25 1.41
N GLN A 72 -23.98 2.75 0.80
CA GLN A 72 -22.66 2.67 1.43
C GLN A 72 -22.11 4.06 1.78
N ALA A 73 -22.25 5.04 0.88
CA ALA A 73 -21.84 6.43 1.13
C ALA A 73 -22.62 7.05 2.30
N ASP A 74 -23.92 6.78 2.39
CA ASP A 74 -24.75 7.25 3.52
C ASP A 74 -24.27 6.65 4.85
N LEU A 75 -23.90 5.37 4.87
CA LEU A 75 -23.44 4.66 6.07
C LEU A 75 -22.01 5.06 6.51
N GLU A 76 -21.09 5.16 5.56
CA GLU A 76 -19.65 5.34 5.85
C GLU A 76 -19.24 6.82 5.85
N ALA A 77 -19.85 7.64 4.98
CA ALA A 77 -19.45 9.00 4.67
C ALA A 77 -20.61 10.02 4.62
N GLY A 78 -21.79 9.69 5.12
CA GLY A 78 -23.00 10.54 5.08
C GLY A 78 -22.86 11.89 5.80
N TRP A 79 -21.76 12.12 6.51
CA TRP A 79 -21.39 13.41 7.10
C TRP A 79 -20.67 14.36 6.12
N LEU A 80 -20.33 13.88 4.92
CA LEU A 80 -19.79 14.65 3.80
C LEU A 80 -20.90 15.18 2.91
N LYS A 81 -20.53 16.04 1.96
CA LYS A 81 -21.42 16.42 0.85
C LYS A 81 -21.33 15.34 -0.24
N VAL A 82 -22.29 14.42 -0.24
CA VAL A 82 -22.34 13.32 -1.20
C VAL A 82 -23.11 13.73 -2.44
N ALA A 83 -22.51 13.59 -3.62
CA ALA A 83 -23.12 13.78 -4.93
C ALA A 83 -23.21 12.42 -5.64
N ILE A 84 -24.44 11.97 -5.90
CA ILE A 84 -24.70 10.74 -6.67
C ILE A 84 -24.80 11.14 -8.14
N ARG A 85 -23.88 10.66 -8.98
CA ARG A 85 -23.88 10.96 -10.41
C ARG A 85 -25.03 10.25 -11.13
N GLU A 86 -25.72 10.97 -11.97
CA GLU A 86 -26.71 10.46 -12.94
C GLU A 86 -26.16 10.47 -14.37
N ALA A 87 -25.02 11.13 -14.57
CA ALA A 87 -24.30 11.28 -15.83
C ALA A 87 -22.85 10.73 -15.72
N LYS A 88 -21.97 11.15 -16.62
CA LYS A 88 -20.54 10.78 -16.55
C LYS A 88 -19.88 11.40 -15.31
N MET A 89 -18.93 10.69 -14.74
CA MET A 89 -18.17 11.17 -13.56
C MET A 89 -17.61 12.58 -13.78
N ALA A 90 -17.00 12.83 -14.94
CA ALA A 90 -16.41 14.13 -15.25
C ALA A 90 -17.42 15.28 -15.26
N GLU A 91 -18.67 15.04 -15.69
CA GLU A 91 -19.73 16.05 -15.73
C GLU A 91 -20.18 16.42 -14.32
N THR A 92 -20.50 15.43 -13.47
CA THR A 92 -20.90 15.68 -12.08
C THR A 92 -19.75 16.29 -11.27
N LEU A 93 -18.52 15.85 -11.52
CA LEU A 93 -17.34 16.42 -10.87
C LEU A 93 -17.14 17.88 -11.27
N ALA A 94 -17.27 18.22 -12.56
CA ALA A 94 -17.18 19.60 -13.05
C ALA A 94 -18.26 20.51 -12.40
N GLU A 95 -19.50 20.04 -12.30
CA GLU A 95 -20.58 20.75 -11.60
C GLU A 95 -20.24 20.95 -10.10
N THR A 96 -19.71 19.92 -9.45
CA THR A 96 -19.29 19.98 -8.05
C THR A 96 -18.14 20.98 -7.84
N ILE A 97 -17.16 21.01 -8.74
CA ILE A 97 -16.04 21.97 -8.71
C ILE A 97 -16.56 23.40 -8.84
N VAL A 98 -17.41 23.66 -9.83
CA VAL A 98 -18.01 25.01 -10.03
C VAL A 98 -18.83 25.42 -8.80
N ALA A 99 -19.64 24.52 -8.24
CA ALA A 99 -20.42 24.79 -7.03
C ALA A 99 -19.54 25.05 -5.80
N SER A 100 -18.39 24.42 -5.70
CA SER A 100 -17.43 24.61 -4.61
C SER A 100 -16.67 25.93 -4.69
N LYS A 101 -16.67 26.59 -5.84
CA LYS A 101 -15.90 27.81 -6.17
C LYS A 101 -14.38 27.60 -6.13
N ALA A 102 -13.91 26.36 -6.19
CA ALA A 102 -12.48 26.08 -6.29
C ALA A 102 -11.98 26.37 -7.71
N THR A 103 -10.84 27.06 -7.81
CA THR A 103 -10.25 27.55 -9.06
C THR A 103 -8.82 27.08 -9.31
N ARG A 104 -8.12 26.68 -8.25
CA ARG A 104 -6.78 26.06 -8.33
C ARG A 104 -6.85 24.69 -7.68
N LEU A 105 -6.99 23.66 -8.53
CA LEU A 105 -7.20 22.29 -8.11
C LEU A 105 -5.95 21.46 -8.34
N GLY A 106 -5.42 20.90 -7.24
CA GLY A 106 -4.42 19.85 -7.33
C GLY A 106 -5.08 18.50 -7.64
N PHE A 107 -4.34 17.61 -8.26
CA PHE A 107 -4.66 16.18 -8.36
C PHE A 107 -3.40 15.34 -8.29
N GLU A 108 -3.50 14.13 -7.73
CA GLU A 108 -2.37 13.19 -7.68
C GLU A 108 -2.09 12.61 -9.07
N ALA A 109 -1.00 13.04 -9.72
CA ALA A 109 -0.64 12.65 -11.08
C ALA A 109 -0.34 11.14 -11.21
N ASN A 110 0.15 10.52 -10.12
CA ASN A 110 0.45 9.08 -10.09
C ASN A 110 -0.81 8.18 -10.12
N PHE A 111 -1.99 8.73 -9.75
CA PHE A 111 -3.24 7.97 -9.65
C PHE A 111 -4.34 8.49 -10.58
N THR A 112 -4.13 9.64 -11.24
CA THR A 112 -5.12 10.23 -12.13
C THR A 112 -4.66 10.07 -13.57
N THR A 113 -5.44 9.39 -14.39
CA THR A 113 -5.08 9.17 -15.80
C THR A 113 -5.25 10.43 -16.63
N VAL A 114 -4.47 10.55 -17.73
CA VAL A 114 -4.63 11.63 -18.72
C VAL A 114 -6.07 11.69 -19.24
N GLY A 115 -6.68 10.53 -19.52
CA GLY A 115 -8.07 10.48 -19.99
C GLY A 115 -9.12 11.00 -19.00
N GLN A 116 -8.87 10.86 -17.69
CA GLN A 116 -9.70 11.45 -16.65
C GLN A 116 -9.58 12.99 -16.64
N ILE A 117 -8.37 13.52 -16.74
CA ILE A 117 -8.12 14.95 -16.80
C ILE A 117 -8.71 15.57 -18.07
N ASP A 118 -8.46 15.01 -19.24
CA ASP A 118 -9.04 15.47 -20.51
C ASP A 118 -10.57 15.49 -20.50
N SER A 119 -11.18 14.49 -19.85
CA SER A 119 -12.62 14.41 -19.72
C SER A 119 -13.17 15.47 -18.78
N LEU A 120 -12.46 15.75 -17.68
CA LEU A 120 -12.80 16.80 -16.73
C LEU A 120 -12.66 18.19 -17.35
N GLU A 121 -11.57 18.46 -18.09
CA GLU A 121 -11.35 19.74 -18.77
C GLU A 121 -12.46 20.01 -19.80
N ARG A 122 -12.84 19.01 -20.60
CA ARG A 122 -13.96 19.13 -21.55
C ARG A 122 -15.29 19.41 -20.83
N ALA A 123 -15.54 18.75 -19.72
CA ALA A 123 -16.75 18.98 -18.91
C ALA A 123 -16.79 20.38 -18.31
N LEU A 124 -15.66 20.87 -17.78
CA LEU A 124 -15.53 22.23 -17.27
C LEU A 124 -15.71 23.28 -18.38
N ALA A 125 -15.16 23.06 -19.57
CA ALA A 125 -15.36 23.93 -20.73
C ALA A 125 -16.84 24.00 -21.15
N ALA A 126 -17.50 22.84 -21.27
CA ALA A 126 -18.91 22.76 -21.64
C ALA A 126 -19.84 23.50 -20.65
N LEU A 127 -19.48 23.56 -19.35
CA LEU A 127 -20.24 24.34 -18.36
C LEU A 127 -20.09 25.85 -18.54
N LYS A 128 -18.97 26.33 -19.09
CA LYS A 128 -18.77 27.75 -19.41
C LYS A 128 -19.63 28.21 -20.58
N ASP A 129 -19.87 27.33 -21.55
CA ASP A 129 -20.56 27.62 -22.80
C ASP A 129 -22.10 27.43 -22.70
N LYS A 130 -22.62 26.87 -21.58
CA LYS A 130 -24.07 26.70 -21.39
C LYS A 130 -24.76 28.09 -21.27
N PRO A 131 -25.69 28.46 -22.20
CA PRO A 131 -26.47 29.65 -22.04
C PRO A 131 -27.32 29.54 -20.78
N ARG A 132 -27.39 30.61 -20.01
CA ARG A 132 -28.23 30.68 -18.80
C ARG A 132 -29.70 30.57 -19.19
N SER A 133 -30.42 29.62 -18.58
CA SER A 133 -31.86 29.60 -18.66
C SER A 133 -32.41 30.92 -18.03
N GLU A 134 -33.07 31.72 -18.84
CA GLU A 134 -33.88 32.86 -18.40
C GLU A 134 -35.07 32.33 -17.57
N GLY A 135 -34.94 32.31 -16.27
CA GLY A 135 -36.05 31.85 -15.42
C GLY A 135 -35.68 31.73 -13.95
N GLY A 136 -35.36 32.82 -13.28
CA GLY A 136 -35.15 32.81 -11.82
C GLY A 136 -34.65 34.17 -11.33
N ASN A 137 -35.46 34.87 -10.52
CA ASN A 137 -35.22 36.17 -9.95
C ASN A 137 -33.77 36.41 -9.44
N GLY A 138 -33.05 37.27 -10.14
CA GLY A 138 -32.12 38.23 -9.59
C GLY A 138 -30.88 37.69 -8.85
N ARG A 139 -29.89 37.36 -9.61
CA ARG A 139 -28.46 37.77 -9.38
C ARG A 139 -27.67 37.34 -10.62
N ALA A 140 -27.16 38.32 -11.35
CA ALA A 140 -26.21 38.06 -12.44
C ALA A 140 -24.99 37.36 -11.85
N GLY A 141 -24.94 36.04 -11.91
CA GLY A 141 -23.76 35.26 -11.53
C GLY A 141 -22.68 35.54 -12.57
N HIS A 142 -21.50 35.94 -12.14
CA HIS A 142 -20.33 36.05 -12.99
C HIS A 142 -20.02 34.71 -13.69
N PRO A 143 -19.45 34.71 -14.91
CA PRO A 143 -18.96 33.49 -15.54
C PRO A 143 -18.06 32.75 -14.53
N ALA A 144 -18.21 31.43 -14.46
CA ALA A 144 -17.35 30.64 -13.58
C ALA A 144 -15.90 30.99 -13.86
N ALA A 145 -15.14 31.35 -12.83
CA ALA A 145 -13.71 31.63 -12.97
C ALA A 145 -13.03 30.42 -13.63
N PRO A 146 -12.02 30.63 -14.48
CA PRO A 146 -11.30 29.53 -15.08
C PRO A 146 -10.70 28.65 -13.98
N VAL A 147 -10.88 27.34 -14.12
CA VAL A 147 -10.32 26.35 -13.21
C VAL A 147 -8.96 25.91 -13.77
N GLU A 148 -7.94 26.03 -12.95
CA GLU A 148 -6.58 25.53 -13.24
C GLU A 148 -6.43 24.16 -12.59
N LEU A 149 -6.08 23.13 -13.37
CA LEU A 149 -5.77 21.78 -12.90
C LEU A 149 -4.25 21.63 -12.79
N ILE A 150 -3.75 21.21 -11.63
CA ILE A 150 -2.33 21.15 -11.32
C ILE A 150 -1.99 19.72 -10.91
N GLY A 151 -1.20 19.03 -11.75
CA GLY A 151 -0.67 17.70 -11.41
C GLY A 151 0.37 17.81 -10.29
N LEU A 152 0.21 17.00 -9.28
CA LEU A 152 1.07 16.94 -8.11
C LEU A 152 1.59 15.52 -7.96
N GLU A 153 2.75 15.38 -7.33
CA GLU A 153 3.34 14.09 -7.01
C GLU A 153 3.38 13.93 -5.48
N ASP A 154 2.96 12.74 -5.01
CA ASP A 154 3.17 12.24 -3.67
C ASP A 154 2.65 13.11 -2.50
N VAL A 155 1.66 13.98 -2.71
CA VAL A 155 1.10 14.81 -1.61
C VAL A 155 0.48 13.92 -0.54
N MET A 156 -0.42 13.01 -0.95
CA MET A 156 -1.07 12.09 -0.02
C MET A 156 -0.10 11.01 0.47
N ALA A 157 0.80 10.51 -0.39
CA ALA A 157 1.83 9.56 0.00
C ALA A 157 2.74 10.13 1.10
N ASN A 158 3.14 11.40 1.00
CA ASN A 158 3.92 12.09 2.02
C ASN A 158 3.18 12.27 3.35
N ILE A 159 1.85 12.41 3.32
CA ILE A 159 1.03 12.48 4.54
C ILE A 159 0.89 11.10 5.17
N ARG A 160 0.67 10.04 4.35
CA ARG A 160 0.41 8.67 4.80
C ARG A 160 1.65 7.90 5.24
N LYS A 161 2.86 8.31 4.82
CA LYS A 161 4.09 7.58 5.14
C LYS A 161 4.41 7.51 6.64
N VAL A 162 3.98 8.50 7.44
CA VAL A 162 4.09 8.47 8.90
C VAL A 162 2.75 8.06 9.49
N LYS A 163 2.70 6.87 10.06
CA LYS A 163 1.50 6.26 10.65
C LYS A 163 1.28 6.78 12.06
N ASP A 164 0.04 7.05 12.41
CA ASP A 164 -0.35 7.28 13.80
C ASP A 164 -0.56 5.94 14.56
N ASP A 165 -0.71 6.00 15.88
CA ASP A 165 -0.84 4.82 16.73
C ASP A 165 -2.00 3.91 16.30
N HIS A 166 -3.12 4.48 15.84
CA HIS A 166 -4.26 3.69 15.37
C HIS A 166 -3.94 2.94 14.05
N GLU A 167 -3.18 3.55 13.16
CA GLU A 167 -2.74 2.90 11.91
C GLU A 167 -1.72 1.79 12.20
N ILE A 168 -0.78 2.05 13.11
CA ILE A 168 0.20 1.07 13.58
C ILE A 168 -0.52 -0.16 14.15
N ASP A 169 -1.54 0.04 15.00
CA ASP A 169 -2.35 -1.06 15.55
C ASP A 169 -3.09 -1.87 14.46
N LEU A 170 -3.53 -1.23 13.38
CA LEU A 170 -4.19 -1.92 12.27
C LEU A 170 -3.18 -2.73 11.43
N ILE A 171 -1.98 -2.20 11.21
CA ILE A 171 -0.91 -2.94 10.53
C ILE A 171 -0.46 -4.14 11.38
N ARG A 172 -0.28 -3.97 12.70
CA ARG A 172 -0.01 -5.11 13.62
C ARG A 172 -1.06 -6.22 13.53
N LYS A 173 -2.34 -5.85 13.42
CA LYS A 173 -3.43 -6.82 13.21
C LYS A 173 -3.33 -7.50 11.86
N SER A 174 -2.89 -6.79 10.83
CA SER A 174 -2.69 -7.37 9.51
C SER A 174 -1.53 -8.36 9.50
N VAL A 175 -0.43 -8.00 10.16
CA VAL A 175 0.72 -8.90 10.38
C VAL A 175 0.29 -10.15 11.13
N ALA A 176 -0.43 -10.02 12.25
CA ALA A 176 -0.89 -11.17 13.04
C ALA A 176 -1.78 -12.13 12.22
N VAL A 177 -2.71 -11.59 11.41
CA VAL A 177 -3.54 -12.41 10.51
C VAL A 177 -2.68 -13.14 9.46
N ALA A 178 -1.67 -12.47 8.91
CA ALA A 178 -0.76 -13.07 7.94
C ALA A 178 0.10 -14.19 8.58
N GLU A 179 0.60 -13.98 9.79
CA GLU A 179 1.36 -14.98 10.56
C GLU A 179 0.52 -16.22 10.88
N GLU A 180 -0.68 -16.02 11.43
CA GLU A 180 -1.60 -17.13 11.75
C GLU A 180 -1.98 -17.95 10.51
N ALA A 181 -2.17 -17.28 9.36
CA ALA A 181 -2.46 -17.96 8.09
C ALA A 181 -1.26 -18.80 7.62
N PHE A 182 -0.05 -18.25 7.73
CA PHE A 182 1.17 -18.97 7.37
C PHE A 182 1.43 -20.18 8.26
N GLU A 183 1.32 -20.05 9.58
CA GLU A 183 1.52 -21.17 10.51
C GLU A 183 0.51 -22.30 10.26
N ALA A 184 -0.72 -21.97 9.90
CA ALA A 184 -1.71 -22.96 9.54
C ALA A 184 -1.32 -23.76 8.28
N ILE A 185 -0.92 -23.07 7.20
CA ILE A 185 -0.51 -23.76 5.98
C ILE A 185 0.82 -24.49 6.14
N ARG A 186 1.74 -23.97 6.95
CA ARG A 186 3.06 -24.56 7.18
C ARG A 186 2.95 -26.00 7.65
N SER A 187 2.00 -26.30 8.54
CA SER A 187 1.74 -27.65 9.03
C SER A 187 1.16 -28.60 7.96
N GLU A 188 0.59 -28.06 6.89
CA GLU A 188 -0.03 -28.80 5.79
C GLU A 188 0.88 -28.98 4.56
N ILE A 189 2.05 -28.32 4.53
CA ILE A 189 2.99 -28.42 3.40
C ILE A 189 3.54 -29.86 3.30
N LYS A 190 3.41 -30.45 2.11
CA LYS A 190 3.88 -31.81 1.80
C LYS A 190 4.57 -31.85 0.43
N VAL A 191 5.59 -32.68 0.32
CA VAL A 191 6.18 -33.02 -0.97
C VAL A 191 5.11 -33.57 -1.92
N GLY A 192 5.12 -33.10 -3.16
CA GLY A 192 4.13 -33.46 -4.19
C GLY A 192 2.95 -32.50 -4.31
N GLN A 193 2.80 -31.52 -3.43
CA GLN A 193 1.80 -30.46 -3.60
C GLN A 193 2.31 -29.45 -4.64
N THR A 194 1.38 -28.82 -5.39
CA THR A 194 1.72 -27.74 -6.32
C THR A 194 1.83 -26.39 -5.62
N GLU A 195 2.59 -25.49 -6.20
CA GLU A 195 2.67 -24.10 -5.74
C GLU A 195 1.29 -23.43 -5.72
N ASN A 196 0.47 -23.65 -6.76
CA ASN A 196 -0.91 -23.15 -6.85
C ASN A 196 -1.80 -23.66 -5.72
N TYR A 197 -1.66 -24.92 -5.35
CA TYR A 197 -2.43 -25.49 -4.24
C TYR A 197 -2.10 -24.78 -2.92
N LEU A 198 -0.81 -24.60 -2.63
CA LEU A 198 -0.37 -23.91 -1.41
C LEU A 198 -0.77 -22.44 -1.39
N ALA A 199 -0.67 -21.76 -2.54
CA ALA A 199 -1.14 -20.38 -2.69
C ALA A 199 -2.66 -20.29 -2.41
N GLY A 200 -3.45 -21.24 -2.94
CA GLY A 200 -4.89 -21.33 -2.69
C GLY A 200 -5.23 -21.55 -1.22
N LEU A 201 -4.50 -22.44 -0.53
CA LEU A 201 -4.66 -22.65 0.91
C LEU A 201 -4.34 -21.38 1.71
N LEU A 202 -3.24 -20.71 1.39
CA LEU A 202 -2.84 -19.47 2.07
C LEU A 202 -3.92 -18.38 1.92
N LEU A 203 -4.46 -18.20 0.72
CA LEU A 203 -5.56 -17.26 0.48
C LEU A 203 -6.82 -17.62 1.28
N LEU A 204 -7.15 -18.91 1.40
CA LEU A 204 -8.26 -19.38 2.21
C LEU A 204 -8.03 -19.06 3.69
N GLU A 205 -6.82 -19.34 4.19
CA GLU A 205 -6.46 -19.10 5.59
C GLU A 205 -6.46 -17.61 5.96
N LEU A 206 -5.97 -16.74 5.06
CA LEU A 206 -6.06 -15.28 5.22
C LEU A 206 -7.53 -14.82 5.36
N ARG A 207 -8.40 -15.31 4.47
CA ARG A 207 -9.83 -14.96 4.50
C ARG A 207 -10.55 -15.49 5.73
N SER A 208 -10.27 -16.71 6.15
CA SER A 208 -10.90 -17.34 7.32
C SER A 208 -10.57 -16.61 8.63
N ARG A 209 -9.41 -15.93 8.68
CA ARG A 209 -8.95 -15.11 9.82
C ARG A 209 -9.35 -13.65 9.74
N GLY A 210 -10.18 -13.28 8.76
CA GLY A 210 -10.79 -11.96 8.67
C GLY A 210 -10.04 -10.93 7.83
N ALA A 211 -9.03 -11.34 7.06
CA ALA A 211 -8.49 -10.49 6.01
C ALA A 211 -9.54 -10.25 4.92
N SER A 212 -9.60 -9.03 4.38
CA SER A 212 -10.41 -8.72 3.20
C SER A 212 -9.80 -9.26 1.90
N GLY A 213 -8.55 -9.70 1.93
CA GLY A 213 -7.80 -10.30 0.83
C GLY A 213 -6.32 -10.39 1.17
N SER A 214 -5.52 -10.87 0.22
CA SER A 214 -4.07 -10.68 0.24
C SER A 214 -3.74 -9.24 -0.15
N SER A 215 -2.62 -8.70 0.36
CA SER A 215 -2.11 -7.36 0.04
C SER A 215 -1.57 -7.27 -1.40
N PHE A 216 -1.14 -8.40 -1.93
CA PHE A 216 -0.69 -8.59 -3.32
C PHE A 216 -0.93 -10.05 -3.73
N PRO A 217 -0.76 -10.41 -5.02
CA PRO A 217 -0.81 -11.80 -5.47
C PRO A 217 0.33 -12.60 -4.81
N VAL A 218 -0.02 -13.53 -3.92
CA VAL A 218 0.94 -14.35 -3.16
C VAL A 218 1.95 -15.05 -4.06
N ILE A 219 3.18 -15.17 -3.59
CA ILE A 219 4.25 -15.90 -4.24
C ILE A 219 4.46 -17.21 -3.48
N VAL A 220 4.43 -18.33 -4.18
CA VAL A 220 4.86 -19.64 -3.69
C VAL A 220 5.77 -20.20 -4.77
N ALA A 221 7.05 -20.31 -4.49
CA ALA A 221 8.06 -20.66 -5.46
C ALA A 221 8.94 -21.80 -4.98
N ALA A 222 8.82 -22.96 -5.61
CA ALA A 222 9.53 -24.20 -5.25
C ALA A 222 10.85 -24.35 -6.03
N GLY A 223 11.92 -24.73 -5.37
CA GLY A 223 13.21 -25.03 -5.97
C GLY A 223 13.75 -23.86 -6.79
N ALA A 224 14.10 -24.11 -8.05
CA ALA A 224 14.66 -23.12 -8.96
C ALA A 224 13.74 -21.90 -9.20
N ASN A 225 12.41 -22.07 -9.09
CA ASN A 225 11.46 -20.97 -9.25
C ASN A 225 11.64 -19.89 -8.18
N SER A 226 12.16 -20.23 -6.99
CA SER A 226 12.43 -19.27 -5.93
C SER A 226 13.53 -18.25 -6.30
N SER A 227 14.30 -18.49 -7.37
CA SER A 227 15.23 -17.50 -7.91
C SER A 227 14.57 -16.37 -8.71
N LEU A 228 13.24 -16.40 -8.88
CA LEU A 228 12.47 -15.38 -9.60
C LEU A 228 11.73 -14.50 -8.57
N PRO A 229 12.16 -13.26 -8.31
CA PRO A 229 11.61 -12.44 -7.20
C PRO A 229 10.10 -12.21 -7.27
N HIS A 230 9.54 -12.06 -8.48
CA HIS A 230 8.10 -11.82 -8.73
C HIS A 230 7.42 -13.03 -9.39
N TYR A 231 7.80 -14.23 -8.95
CA TYR A 231 7.24 -15.47 -9.48
C TYR A 231 5.73 -15.57 -9.28
N ARG A 232 5.07 -16.25 -10.21
CA ARG A 232 3.64 -16.57 -10.08
C ARG A 232 3.50 -18.06 -9.83
N PRO A 233 2.80 -18.48 -8.77
CA PRO A 233 2.59 -19.89 -8.45
C PRO A 233 2.00 -20.63 -9.63
N GLY A 234 2.52 -21.85 -9.90
CA GLY A 234 2.13 -22.70 -11.00
C GLY A 234 1.91 -24.17 -10.56
N GLU A 235 2.09 -25.06 -11.53
CA GLU A 235 1.93 -26.51 -11.32
C GLU A 235 3.22 -27.19 -10.86
N SER A 236 4.30 -26.44 -10.61
CA SER A 236 5.53 -26.98 -10.07
C SER A 236 5.27 -27.60 -8.70
N LEU A 237 5.91 -28.73 -8.45
CA LEU A 237 5.70 -29.49 -7.23
C LEU A 237 6.76 -29.13 -6.17
N VAL A 238 6.34 -29.03 -4.94
CA VAL A 238 7.26 -29.06 -3.80
C VAL A 238 7.98 -30.42 -3.80
N GLN A 239 9.29 -30.37 -3.78
CA GLN A 239 10.14 -31.57 -3.77
C GLN A 239 11.06 -31.57 -2.56
N ARG A 240 11.72 -32.69 -2.28
CA ARG A 240 12.78 -32.76 -1.27
C ARG A 240 14.03 -32.05 -1.74
N ASP A 241 14.85 -31.66 -0.78
CA ASP A 241 16.19 -31.13 -0.97
C ASP A 241 16.25 -29.81 -1.74
N GLN A 242 15.21 -28.95 -1.55
CA GLN A 242 15.12 -27.63 -2.21
C GLN A 242 14.47 -26.55 -1.33
N PRO A 243 14.71 -25.26 -1.62
CA PRO A 243 13.99 -24.16 -0.97
C PRO A 243 12.54 -24.09 -1.45
N LEU A 244 11.66 -23.61 -0.57
CA LEU A 244 10.30 -23.20 -0.88
C LEU A 244 10.13 -21.78 -0.35
N LEU A 245 10.18 -20.79 -1.24
CA LEU A 245 9.96 -19.39 -0.90
C LEU A 245 8.46 -19.10 -0.93
N ILE A 246 7.96 -18.55 0.17
CA ILE A 246 6.58 -18.08 0.30
C ILE A 246 6.63 -16.60 0.69
N ASP A 247 5.95 -15.77 -0.11
CA ASP A 247 5.85 -14.33 0.08
C ASP A 247 4.38 -13.94 0.01
N TRP A 248 3.89 -13.33 1.08
CA TRP A 248 2.47 -13.08 1.30
C TRP A 248 2.21 -11.93 2.26
N GLY A 249 1.02 -11.38 2.16
CA GLY A 249 0.53 -10.42 3.13
C GLY A 249 -0.99 -10.42 3.20
N ALA A 250 -1.52 -9.83 4.24
CA ALA A 250 -2.95 -9.67 4.48
C ALA A 250 -3.39 -8.22 4.27
N VAL A 251 -4.65 -8.01 3.89
CA VAL A 251 -5.32 -6.73 4.04
C VAL A 251 -6.36 -6.84 5.14
N THR A 252 -6.08 -6.20 6.28
CA THR A 252 -7.00 -6.20 7.42
C THR A 252 -7.48 -4.77 7.70
N LYS A 253 -8.78 -4.54 7.59
CA LYS A 253 -9.39 -3.21 7.77
C LYS A 253 -8.73 -2.12 6.90
N GLY A 254 -8.31 -2.49 5.70
CA GLY A 254 -7.72 -1.60 4.71
C GLY A 254 -6.26 -1.25 4.96
N TYR A 255 -5.53 -2.03 5.78
CA TYR A 255 -4.08 -1.93 5.96
C TYR A 255 -3.41 -3.24 5.58
N CYS A 256 -2.28 -3.11 4.90
CA CYS A 256 -1.48 -4.22 4.40
C CYS A 256 -0.48 -4.71 5.44
N SER A 257 -0.07 -5.97 5.31
CA SER A 257 1.16 -6.55 5.82
C SER A 257 1.95 -7.17 4.68
N ASP A 258 3.25 -7.42 4.90
CA ASP A 258 4.17 -7.99 3.92
C ASP A 258 5.22 -8.86 4.60
N LEU A 259 5.27 -10.14 4.25
CA LEU A 259 6.14 -11.12 4.89
C LEU A 259 6.68 -12.11 3.87
N THR A 260 7.96 -12.44 3.97
CA THR A 260 8.55 -13.55 3.23
C THR A 260 9.26 -14.52 4.17
N ARG A 261 9.04 -15.82 3.96
CA ARG A 261 9.84 -16.90 4.55
C ARG A 261 10.29 -17.87 3.45
N THR A 262 11.51 -18.30 3.53
CA THR A 262 12.03 -19.36 2.67
C THR A 262 12.21 -20.63 3.51
N LEU A 263 11.32 -21.59 3.31
CA LEU A 263 11.39 -22.89 3.96
C LEU A 263 12.41 -23.79 3.27
N MET A 264 13.13 -24.59 4.05
CA MET A 264 14.18 -25.49 3.58
C MET A 264 13.69 -26.93 3.72
N ILE A 265 13.32 -27.55 2.60
CA ILE A 265 12.71 -28.89 2.57
C ILE A 265 13.82 -29.95 2.44
N GLY A 266 14.04 -30.76 3.49
CA GLY A 266 15.06 -31.81 3.46
C GLY A 266 16.51 -31.28 3.47
N ARG A 267 17.41 -31.94 2.71
CA ARG A 267 18.84 -31.58 2.66
C ARG A 267 19.11 -30.47 1.65
N ILE A 268 19.58 -29.34 2.13
CA ILE A 268 19.80 -28.14 1.32
C ILE A 268 21.26 -28.04 0.87
N SER A 269 21.49 -27.64 -0.38
CA SER A 269 22.81 -27.43 -0.93
C SER A 269 23.61 -26.43 -0.08
N PRO A 270 24.95 -26.61 0.03
CA PRO A 270 25.80 -25.67 0.79
C PRO A 270 25.66 -24.22 0.32
N ARG A 271 25.44 -24.01 -0.99
CA ARG A 271 25.32 -22.67 -1.59
C ARG A 271 24.03 -21.97 -1.18
N ILE A 272 22.88 -22.66 -1.23
CA ILE A 272 21.59 -22.13 -0.75
C ILE A 272 21.65 -21.90 0.77
N LYS A 273 22.25 -22.83 1.53
CA LYS A 273 22.44 -22.63 2.98
C LYS A 273 23.29 -21.40 3.29
N GLN A 274 24.33 -21.14 2.51
CA GLN A 274 25.14 -19.92 2.64
C GLN A 274 24.33 -18.69 2.27
N ALA A 275 23.57 -18.71 1.17
CA ALA A 275 22.69 -17.60 0.77
C ALA A 275 21.67 -17.27 1.86
N TYR A 276 21.08 -18.28 2.51
CA TYR A 276 20.17 -18.08 3.63
C TYR A 276 20.81 -17.34 4.80
N LYS A 277 22.01 -17.81 5.23
CA LYS A 277 22.73 -17.18 6.33
C LYS A 277 23.09 -15.73 6.03
N VAL A 278 23.51 -15.45 4.80
CA VAL A 278 23.88 -14.10 4.37
C VAL A 278 22.65 -13.20 4.28
N ALA A 279 21.53 -13.70 3.75
CA ALA A 279 20.27 -12.93 3.70
C ALA A 279 19.79 -12.59 5.13
N LEU A 280 19.81 -13.56 6.04
CA LEU A 280 19.44 -13.33 7.45
C LEU A 280 20.37 -12.32 8.13
N GLU A 281 21.70 -12.44 7.96
CA GLU A 281 22.67 -11.50 8.49
C GLU A 281 22.46 -10.08 7.95
N ALA A 282 22.17 -9.96 6.65
CA ALA A 282 21.87 -8.68 5.99
C ALA A 282 20.60 -8.04 6.56
N GLN A 283 19.52 -8.82 6.73
CA GLN A 283 18.26 -8.37 7.32
C GLN A 283 18.49 -7.88 8.76
N GLU A 284 19.13 -8.68 9.59
CA GLU A 284 19.40 -8.33 10.99
C GLU A 284 20.30 -7.10 11.12
N ALA A 285 21.33 -6.98 10.25
CA ALA A 285 22.21 -5.82 10.24
C ALA A 285 21.42 -4.54 9.90
N ALA A 286 20.54 -4.59 8.90
CA ALA A 286 19.67 -3.48 8.54
C ALA A 286 18.70 -3.13 9.67
N ILE A 287 17.98 -4.10 10.24
CA ILE A 287 17.03 -3.88 11.34
C ILE A 287 17.74 -3.21 12.54
N ARG A 288 18.91 -3.70 12.93
CA ARG A 288 19.70 -3.07 14.02
C ARG A 288 20.14 -1.64 13.72
N PHE A 289 20.28 -1.29 12.46
CA PHE A 289 20.71 0.04 12.02
C PHE A 289 19.55 1.02 11.94
N LEU A 290 18.31 0.54 11.67
CA LEU A 290 17.12 1.37 11.53
C LEU A 290 16.79 2.14 12.81
N ARG A 291 16.71 3.47 12.69
CA ARG A 291 16.30 4.41 13.75
C ARG A 291 15.97 5.77 13.14
N PRO A 292 15.32 6.69 13.88
CA PRO A 292 15.15 8.05 13.41
C PRO A 292 16.47 8.72 13.02
N GLY A 293 16.45 9.50 11.94
CA GLY A 293 17.62 10.24 11.43
C GLY A 293 18.52 9.44 10.47
N VAL A 294 18.31 8.12 10.35
CA VAL A 294 18.97 7.33 9.30
C VAL A 294 18.27 7.55 7.98
N THR A 295 19.02 7.58 6.87
CA THR A 295 18.41 7.71 5.56
C THR A 295 18.09 6.34 4.93
N THR A 296 17.13 6.33 4.01
CA THR A 296 16.74 5.14 3.25
C THR A 296 17.91 4.53 2.48
N LEU A 297 18.78 5.38 1.92
CA LEU A 297 19.98 4.96 1.20
C LEU A 297 21.01 4.30 2.15
N GLN A 298 21.21 4.86 3.35
CA GLN A 298 22.10 4.27 4.36
C GLN A 298 21.61 2.90 4.82
N ALA A 299 20.28 2.74 5.01
CA ALA A 299 19.67 1.47 5.39
C ALA A 299 19.88 0.39 4.31
N ASP A 300 19.59 0.70 3.03
CA ASP A 300 19.85 -0.22 1.91
C ASP A 300 21.35 -0.60 1.85
N ARG A 301 22.24 0.38 2.04
CA ARG A 301 23.69 0.15 1.97
C ARG A 301 24.17 -0.83 3.02
N VAL A 302 23.67 -0.78 4.24
CA VAL A 302 24.06 -1.72 5.33
C VAL A 302 23.79 -3.17 4.94
N ALA A 303 22.59 -3.47 4.45
CA ALA A 303 22.26 -4.84 4.01
C ALA A 303 23.08 -5.25 2.80
N ARG A 304 23.20 -4.35 1.83
CA ARG A 304 23.94 -4.60 0.58
C ARG A 304 25.42 -4.88 0.82
N ASP A 305 26.06 -4.16 1.73
CA ASP A 305 27.46 -4.38 2.11
C ASP A 305 27.70 -5.78 2.71
N VAL A 306 26.74 -6.32 3.47
CA VAL A 306 26.81 -7.70 3.98
C VAL A 306 26.77 -8.69 2.82
N VAL A 307 25.83 -8.53 1.90
CA VAL A 307 25.65 -9.42 0.74
C VAL A 307 26.85 -9.35 -0.21
N GLU A 308 27.37 -8.13 -0.50
CA GLU A 308 28.55 -7.91 -1.36
C GLU A 308 29.82 -8.55 -0.77
N ARG A 309 30.07 -8.37 0.54
CA ARG A 309 31.23 -8.98 1.23
C ARG A 309 31.20 -10.52 1.21
N ALA A 310 30.01 -11.10 1.22
CA ALA A 310 29.83 -12.55 1.13
C ALA A 310 29.93 -13.09 -0.32
N GLY A 311 30.13 -12.22 -1.32
CA GLY A 311 30.28 -12.59 -2.72
C GLY A 311 28.96 -12.75 -3.49
N PHE A 312 27.82 -12.33 -2.94
CA PHE A 312 26.50 -12.42 -3.57
C PHE A 312 25.95 -11.06 -4.08
N GLY A 313 26.81 -10.07 -4.27
CA GLY A 313 26.38 -8.73 -4.64
C GLY A 313 25.64 -8.63 -5.97
N LYS A 314 25.87 -9.55 -6.92
CA LYS A 314 25.16 -9.61 -8.21
C LYS A 314 23.78 -10.28 -8.09
N GLU A 315 23.62 -11.10 -7.09
CA GLU A 315 22.43 -11.89 -6.80
C GLU A 315 21.41 -11.14 -5.94
N PHE A 316 21.73 -9.92 -5.45
CA PHE A 316 20.80 -9.01 -4.76
C PHE A 316 20.47 -7.82 -5.66
N GLY A 317 19.43 -7.99 -6.48
CA GLY A 317 19.10 -7.08 -7.59
C GLY A 317 18.05 -6.01 -7.31
N HIS A 318 17.36 -6.02 -6.15
CA HIS A 318 16.31 -5.06 -5.79
C HIS A 318 16.69 -4.17 -4.60
N GLY A 319 15.81 -3.28 -4.18
CA GLY A 319 15.97 -2.48 -2.96
C GLY A 319 15.84 -3.32 -1.69
N LEU A 320 16.26 -2.77 -0.57
CA LEU A 320 16.12 -3.43 0.73
C LEU A 320 14.65 -3.53 1.17
N GLY A 321 13.78 -2.62 0.70
CA GLY A 321 12.38 -2.61 1.05
C GLY A 321 11.69 -1.27 0.75
N HIS A 322 10.46 -1.16 1.20
CA HIS A 322 9.56 -0.04 0.94
C HIS A 322 8.65 0.26 2.13
N GLY A 323 8.02 1.43 2.12
CA GLY A 323 6.96 1.74 3.06
C GLY A 323 5.72 0.87 2.81
N ILE A 324 4.98 0.58 3.86
CA ILE A 324 3.73 -0.19 3.81
C ILE A 324 2.64 0.53 4.60
N GLY A 325 1.39 0.37 4.20
CA GLY A 325 0.27 0.98 4.88
C GLY A 325 -1.07 0.59 4.29
N ARG A 326 -1.80 1.53 3.73
CA ARG A 326 -3.05 1.25 3.01
C ARG A 326 -2.81 0.68 1.61
N ASP A 327 -1.67 1.03 1.01
CA ASP A 327 -1.16 0.38 -0.19
C ASP A 327 0.01 -0.51 0.20
N ILE A 328 0.24 -1.55 -0.59
CA ILE A 328 1.35 -2.47 -0.36
C ILE A 328 2.70 -1.76 -0.52
N HIS A 329 2.83 -0.90 -1.53
CA HIS A 329 4.01 -0.10 -1.75
C HIS A 329 3.69 1.38 -1.48
N GLU A 330 4.24 1.91 -0.40
CA GLU A 330 4.17 3.32 -0.02
C GLU A 330 5.56 3.93 0.13
N LEU A 331 5.64 5.26 0.22
CA LEU A 331 6.87 5.92 0.65
C LEU A 331 7.18 5.58 2.13
N PRO A 332 8.49 5.57 2.49
CA PRO A 332 9.65 5.77 1.62
C PRO A 332 10.17 4.43 1.04
N PHE A 333 11.04 4.50 0.02
CA PHE A 333 11.71 3.32 -0.54
C PHE A 333 13.15 3.24 -0.09
N MET A 334 13.57 2.09 0.46
CA MET A 334 14.96 1.78 0.79
C MET A 334 15.62 1.09 -0.40
N ARG A 335 16.27 1.86 -1.27
CA ARG A 335 16.87 1.36 -2.52
C ARG A 335 18.07 2.20 -2.95
N LYS A 336 18.94 1.57 -3.76
CA LYS A 336 20.16 2.20 -4.29
C LYS A 336 19.90 3.40 -5.20
N ILE A 337 18.77 3.40 -5.92
CA ILE A 337 18.42 4.43 -6.92
C ILE A 337 17.09 5.07 -6.49
N GLY A 338 17.05 6.40 -6.46
CA GLY A 338 15.87 7.17 -6.09
C GLY A 338 16.20 8.26 -5.09
N GLY A 339 15.17 8.90 -4.56
CA GLY A 339 15.34 9.95 -3.54
C GLY A 339 15.84 9.38 -2.21
N GLU A 340 16.71 10.12 -1.55
CA GLU A 340 17.14 9.84 -0.19
C GLU A 340 16.15 10.50 0.78
N GLU A 341 15.64 9.72 1.74
CA GLU A 341 14.70 10.22 2.73
C GLU A 341 15.13 9.83 4.14
N GLU A 342 15.00 10.75 5.07
CA GLU A 342 15.28 10.51 6.49
C GLU A 342 14.11 9.76 7.15
N LEU A 343 14.43 8.67 7.84
CA LEU A 343 13.47 7.87 8.58
C LEU A 343 12.99 8.60 9.84
N ARG A 344 11.70 8.56 10.06
CA ARG A 344 11.03 9.22 11.19
C ARG A 344 10.17 8.23 11.97
N PRO A 345 9.95 8.46 13.28
CA PRO A 345 9.02 7.66 14.08
C PRO A 345 7.64 7.58 13.43
N GLY A 346 7.04 6.40 13.47
CA GLY A 346 5.76 6.10 12.83
C GLY A 346 5.85 5.63 11.38
N MET A 347 7.01 5.67 10.73
CA MET A 347 7.20 4.99 9.45
C MET A 347 7.27 3.48 9.66
N ILE A 348 6.61 2.72 8.78
CA ILE A 348 6.69 1.25 8.74
C ILE A 348 7.21 0.87 7.35
N LEU A 349 8.22 0.00 7.33
CA LEU A 349 8.91 -0.41 6.11
C LEU A 349 9.11 -1.92 6.11
N THR A 350 9.12 -2.54 4.93
CA THR A 350 9.61 -3.89 4.77
C THR A 350 11.14 -3.92 4.85
N VAL A 351 11.71 -5.01 5.36
CA VAL A 351 13.15 -5.28 5.33
C VAL A 351 13.34 -6.68 4.76
N GLU A 352 13.65 -6.76 3.46
CA GLU A 352 13.49 -7.95 2.62
C GLU A 352 14.72 -8.31 1.77
N PRO A 353 15.94 -8.39 2.30
CA PRO A 353 17.07 -8.77 1.48
C PRO A 353 16.86 -10.14 0.85
N GLY A 354 17.16 -10.25 -0.46
CA GLY A 354 17.01 -11.48 -1.24
C GLY A 354 18.28 -11.82 -2.01
N ILE A 355 18.60 -13.12 -2.10
CA ILE A 355 19.73 -13.67 -2.87
C ILE A 355 19.13 -14.70 -3.83
N TYR A 356 19.27 -14.45 -5.12
CA TYR A 356 18.65 -15.25 -6.18
C TYR A 356 19.72 -15.91 -7.05
N LEU A 357 19.71 -17.25 -7.08
CA LEU A 357 20.70 -18.07 -7.79
C LEU A 357 20.01 -18.78 -8.96
N PRO A 358 20.08 -18.23 -10.18
CA PRO A 358 19.37 -18.80 -11.34
C PRO A 358 19.64 -20.28 -11.55
N GLY A 359 18.58 -21.07 -11.64
CA GLY A 359 18.65 -22.54 -11.80
C GLY A 359 18.90 -23.34 -10.53
N GLU A 360 19.23 -22.69 -9.41
CA GLU A 360 19.45 -23.36 -8.11
C GLU A 360 18.33 -23.05 -7.11
N GLY A 361 17.91 -21.79 -7.03
CA GLY A 361 16.88 -21.32 -6.12
C GLY A 361 17.18 -19.93 -5.59
N GLY A 362 16.32 -19.41 -4.74
CA GLY A 362 16.46 -18.11 -4.08
C GLY A 362 16.06 -18.14 -2.62
N VAL A 363 16.51 -17.13 -1.92
CA VAL A 363 16.20 -16.89 -0.51
C VAL A 363 15.80 -15.45 -0.36
N ARG A 364 14.65 -15.18 0.25
CA ARG A 364 14.23 -13.87 0.78
C ARG A 364 13.72 -14.07 2.20
N ILE A 365 14.09 -13.16 3.09
CA ILE A 365 13.62 -13.12 4.47
C ILE A 365 13.13 -11.70 4.71
N GLU A 366 11.88 -11.55 5.09
CA GLU A 366 11.21 -10.26 5.15
C GLU A 366 10.34 -10.11 6.39
N ASP A 367 10.39 -8.94 6.96
CA ASP A 367 9.51 -8.49 8.03
C ASP A 367 9.11 -7.02 7.85
N ASP A 368 7.90 -6.68 8.32
CA ASP A 368 7.46 -5.30 8.53
C ASP A 368 8.14 -4.73 9.78
N VAL A 369 8.77 -3.57 9.63
CA VAL A 369 9.55 -2.91 10.70
C VAL A 369 9.07 -1.49 10.95
N LEU A 370 8.64 -1.22 12.17
CA LEU A 370 8.25 0.11 12.65
C LEU A 370 9.49 0.90 13.10
N ILE A 371 9.62 2.13 12.63
CA ILE A 371 10.57 3.10 13.19
C ILE A 371 9.94 3.71 14.45
N THR A 372 10.54 3.43 15.60
CA THR A 372 10.12 3.94 16.92
C THR A 372 10.83 5.27 17.24
N HIS A 373 10.53 5.89 18.36
CA HIS A 373 11.23 7.11 18.80
C HIS A 373 12.72 6.89 19.12
N SER A 374 13.14 5.66 19.43
CA SER A 374 14.52 5.36 19.88
C SER A 374 15.25 4.32 19.03
N GLY A 375 14.60 3.73 18.03
CA GLY A 375 15.17 2.65 17.22
C GLY A 375 14.16 2.09 16.24
N SER A 376 14.08 0.76 16.16
CA SER A 376 13.13 0.03 15.33
C SER A 376 12.50 -1.13 16.09
N GLU A 377 11.34 -1.57 15.64
CA GLU A 377 10.61 -2.72 16.16
C GLU A 377 10.13 -3.59 15.01
N VAL A 378 10.48 -4.87 15.03
CA VAL A 378 9.94 -5.86 14.09
C VAL A 378 8.51 -6.19 14.51
N LEU A 379 7.56 -6.09 13.58
CA LEU A 379 6.14 -6.29 13.88
C LEU A 379 5.73 -7.75 13.81
N SER A 380 6.50 -8.60 13.11
CA SER A 380 6.26 -10.04 12.99
C SER A 380 7.00 -10.83 14.07
N SER A 381 6.50 -12.01 14.41
CA SER A 381 7.06 -12.92 15.39
C SER A 381 7.53 -14.26 14.81
N LEU A 382 7.30 -14.49 13.52
CA LEU A 382 7.68 -15.73 12.83
C LEU A 382 9.18 -15.96 12.86
N ASP A 383 9.57 -17.20 13.16
CA ASP A 383 11.00 -17.59 13.17
C ASP A 383 11.66 -17.32 11.79
N ARG A 384 12.85 -16.76 11.83
CA ARG A 384 13.68 -16.41 10.67
C ARG A 384 14.96 -17.24 10.59
N THR A 385 15.23 -18.03 11.62
CA THR A 385 16.44 -18.85 11.66
C THR A 385 16.38 -19.95 10.62
N PHE A 386 17.54 -20.39 10.15
CA PHE A 386 17.63 -21.51 9.22
C PHE A 386 16.98 -22.76 9.82
N GLU A 387 17.22 -23.01 11.10
CA GLU A 387 16.68 -24.14 11.86
C GLU A 387 15.16 -24.06 11.99
N GLY A 388 14.63 -22.88 12.28
CA GLY A 388 13.20 -22.65 12.40
C GLY A 388 12.45 -22.74 11.07
N CYS A 389 13.11 -22.47 9.95
CA CYS A 389 12.57 -22.62 8.60
C CYS A 389 12.91 -23.97 7.94
N HIS A 390 13.60 -24.86 8.63
CA HIS A 390 13.90 -26.19 8.11
C HIS A 390 12.72 -27.16 8.33
N MET A 391 12.42 -27.96 7.31
CA MET A 391 11.37 -29.00 7.31
C MET A 391 11.98 -30.33 6.83
N GLU A 392 11.68 -31.43 7.51
CA GLU A 392 12.19 -32.78 7.19
C GLU A 392 11.49 -33.46 5.99
#